data_73b86a395722e1543147201b7645e604
#
_entry.id   73b86a395722e1543147201b7645e604
#
_cell.length_a   1.000
_cell.length_b   1.000
_cell.length_c   1.000
_cell.angle_alpha   90.00
_cell.angle_beta   90.00
_cell.angle_gamma   90.00
#
_symmetry.space_group_name_H-M   'P 1'
#
loop_
_entity.id
_entity.type
_entity.pdbx_description
1 polymer ?
#
loop_
_entity_poly.entity_id
_entity_poly.type
_entity_poly.pdbx_seq_one_letter_code
_entity_poly.pdbx_strand_id
1 'polypeptide(L)'
;RQMVAFTLKSAGYQVLEAVDGEDGLSKAKGTGVNLVLTDQNMPKMDGLTLVRSLRGLPQYKTVPILMLTTESGDTMKAQGKAAGATGWLVKPFDPAKLVEVVKKVIG
;
A
#
# COMPACT_ATOMS: atom_id res chain seq x y z
N ARG A 1 3.39 -11.32 -2.66
CA ARG A 1 2.94 -10.23 -3.54
C ARG A 1 1.94 -10.70 -4.58
N GLN A 2 2.21 -11.87 -5.19
CA GLN A 2 1.29 -12.46 -6.17
C GLN A 2 -0.07 -12.78 -5.56
N MET A 3 -0.08 -13.24 -4.32
CA MET A 3 -1.32 -13.55 -3.61
C MET A 3 -2.19 -12.30 -3.45
N VAL A 4 -1.59 -11.17 -3.14
CA VAL A 4 -2.30 -9.90 -2.98
C VAL A 4 -2.96 -9.49 -4.31
N ALA A 5 -2.19 -9.50 -5.40
CA ALA A 5 -2.72 -9.12 -6.71
C ALA A 5 -3.83 -10.07 -7.14
N PHE A 6 -3.63 -11.37 -6.99
CA PHE A 6 -4.62 -12.38 -7.34
C PHE A 6 -5.92 -12.19 -6.55
N THR A 7 -5.79 -11.97 -5.24
CA THR A 7 -6.94 -11.80 -4.36
C THR A 7 -7.77 -10.58 -4.77
N LEU A 8 -7.11 -9.46 -5.05
CA LEU A 8 -7.80 -8.24 -5.43
C LEU A 8 -8.42 -8.33 -6.81
N LYS A 9 -7.73 -8.94 -7.78
CA LYS A 9 -8.31 -9.17 -9.11
C LYS A 9 -9.55 -10.05 -9.01
N SER A 10 -9.51 -11.09 -8.18
CA SER A 10 -10.66 -11.98 -7.97
C SER A 10 -11.84 -11.25 -7.34
N ALA A 11 -11.58 -10.21 -6.58
CA ALA A 11 -12.63 -9.40 -5.95
C ALA A 11 -13.18 -8.31 -6.89
N GLY A 12 -12.67 -8.22 -8.11
CA GLY A 12 -13.18 -7.29 -9.11
C GLY A 12 -12.37 -6.00 -9.26
N TYR A 13 -11.21 -5.90 -8.61
CA TYR A 13 -10.37 -4.72 -8.72
C TYR A 13 -9.36 -4.84 -9.84
N GLN A 14 -9.04 -3.72 -10.46
CA GLN A 14 -7.92 -3.65 -11.40
C GLN A 14 -6.65 -3.41 -10.59
N VAL A 15 -5.61 -4.22 -10.85
CA VAL A 15 -4.38 -4.18 -10.09
C VAL A 15 -3.20 -3.80 -10.99
N LEU A 16 -2.48 -2.77 -10.59
CA LEU A 16 -1.25 -2.35 -11.22
C LEU A 16 -0.11 -2.74 -10.28
N GLU A 17 0.83 -3.55 -10.74
CA GLU A 17 1.90 -4.06 -9.90
C GLU A 17 3.22 -3.33 -10.20
N ALA A 18 4.05 -3.20 -9.17
CA ALA A 18 5.38 -2.62 -9.29
C ALA A 18 6.41 -3.57 -8.71
N VAL A 19 7.61 -3.57 -9.26
CA VAL A 19 8.67 -4.50 -8.84
C VAL A 19 9.45 -3.98 -7.62
N ASP A 20 9.43 -2.67 -7.38
CA ASP A 20 10.06 -2.05 -6.22
C ASP A 20 9.42 -0.68 -5.96
N GLY A 21 9.91 0.03 -4.93
CA GLY A 21 9.35 1.32 -4.57
C GLY A 21 9.54 2.40 -5.63
N GLU A 22 10.67 2.41 -6.31
CA GLU A 22 10.92 3.38 -7.38
C GLU A 22 9.98 3.16 -8.56
N ASP A 23 9.79 1.89 -8.94
CA ASP A 23 8.87 1.53 -10.00
C ASP A 23 7.43 1.89 -9.61
N GLY A 24 7.08 1.65 -8.35
CA GLY A 24 5.75 2.00 -7.85
C GLY A 24 5.50 3.50 -7.91
N LEU A 25 6.46 4.30 -7.50
CA LEU A 25 6.32 5.75 -7.55
C LEU A 25 6.22 6.25 -9.00
N SER A 26 7.03 5.70 -9.89
CA SER A 26 7.00 6.05 -11.31
C SER A 26 5.64 5.74 -11.94
N LYS A 27 5.11 4.55 -11.68
CA LYS A 27 3.81 4.13 -12.20
C LYS A 27 2.68 4.98 -11.61
N ALA A 28 2.77 5.32 -10.33
CA ALA A 28 1.77 6.15 -9.67
C ALA A 28 1.71 7.55 -10.27
N LYS A 29 2.85 8.11 -10.67
CA LYS A 29 2.88 9.42 -11.32
C LYS A 29 2.16 9.42 -12.66
N GLY A 30 2.26 8.32 -13.39
CA GLY A 30 1.69 8.22 -14.74
C GLY A 30 0.26 7.68 -14.78
N THR A 31 -0.25 7.13 -13.67
CA THR A 31 -1.55 6.47 -13.64
C THR A 31 -2.28 6.84 -12.36
N GLY A 32 -3.51 7.30 -12.47
CA GLY A 32 -4.32 7.56 -11.30
C GLY A 32 -4.83 6.25 -10.69
N VAL A 33 -4.57 6.01 -9.40
CA VAL A 33 -5.07 4.83 -8.71
C VAL A 33 -5.89 5.26 -7.49
N ASN A 34 -6.80 4.41 -7.05
CA ASN A 34 -7.72 4.72 -5.95
C ASN A 34 -7.26 4.14 -4.62
N LEU A 35 -6.24 3.30 -4.63
CA LEU A 35 -5.68 2.68 -3.44
C LEU A 35 -4.27 2.24 -3.73
N VAL A 36 -3.38 2.42 -2.77
CA VAL A 36 -2.01 1.93 -2.86
C VAL A 36 -1.78 0.91 -1.75
N LEU A 37 -1.21 -0.24 -2.11
CA LEU A 37 -0.76 -1.24 -1.16
C LEU A 37 0.74 -1.38 -1.32
N THR A 38 1.50 -1.25 -0.25
CA THR A 38 2.94 -1.34 -0.32
C THR A 38 3.50 -2.18 0.81
N ASP A 39 4.47 -3.03 0.48
CA ASP A 39 5.28 -3.71 1.51
C ASP A 39 6.22 -2.71 2.14
N GLN A 40 6.58 -2.93 3.40
CA GLN A 40 7.60 -2.10 4.05
C GLN A 40 8.99 -2.46 3.54
N ASN A 41 9.27 -3.75 3.37
CA ASN A 41 10.60 -4.20 2.94
C ASN A 41 10.65 -4.38 1.45
N MET A 42 11.24 -3.41 0.75
CA MET A 42 11.37 -3.43 -0.71
C MET A 42 12.78 -2.99 -1.11
N PRO A 43 13.30 -3.50 -2.24
CA PRO A 43 14.56 -2.98 -2.78
C PRO A 43 14.44 -1.51 -3.18
N LYS A 44 15.54 -0.79 -3.13
CA LYS A 44 15.70 0.60 -3.59
C LYS A 44 14.96 1.63 -2.78
N MET A 45 13.70 1.38 -2.41
CA MET A 45 12.91 2.34 -1.66
C MET A 45 11.96 1.56 -0.76
N ASP A 46 12.03 1.75 0.56
CA ASP A 46 11.12 1.05 1.47
C ASP A 46 9.72 1.65 1.45
N GLY A 47 8.79 0.96 2.10
CA GLY A 47 7.39 1.38 2.10
C GLY A 47 7.17 2.74 2.73
N LEU A 48 7.85 3.05 3.83
CA LEU A 48 7.71 4.35 4.48
C LEU A 48 8.15 5.49 3.57
N THR A 49 9.26 5.30 2.86
CA THR A 49 9.76 6.28 1.90
C THR A 49 8.78 6.46 0.75
N LEU A 50 8.24 5.36 0.23
CA LEU A 50 7.26 5.41 -0.83
C LEU A 50 6.01 6.18 -0.39
N VAL A 51 5.50 5.90 0.80
CA VAL A 51 4.32 6.60 1.33
C VAL A 51 4.58 8.11 1.41
N ARG A 52 5.73 8.52 1.94
CA ARG A 52 6.08 9.95 2.03
C ARG A 52 6.15 10.58 0.65
N SER A 53 6.76 9.88 -0.31
CA SER A 53 6.89 10.37 -1.68
C SER A 53 5.54 10.54 -2.35
N LEU A 54 4.64 9.57 -2.16
CA LEU A 54 3.29 9.65 -2.70
C LEU A 54 2.50 10.79 -2.09
N ARG A 55 2.61 11.00 -0.78
CA ARG A 55 1.92 12.10 -0.11
C ARG A 55 2.41 13.47 -0.55
N GLY A 56 3.60 13.54 -1.12
CA GLY A 56 4.11 14.77 -1.72
C GLY A 56 3.51 15.08 -3.09
N LEU A 57 2.81 14.14 -3.71
CA LEU A 57 2.15 14.35 -5.00
C LEU A 57 0.72 14.82 -4.76
N PRO A 58 0.29 15.91 -5.42
CA PRO A 58 -1.06 16.44 -5.20
C PRO A 58 -2.18 15.42 -5.40
N GLN A 59 -2.04 14.55 -6.41
CA GLN A 59 -3.09 13.57 -6.73
C GLN A 59 -3.18 12.44 -5.69
N TYR A 60 -2.18 12.30 -4.82
CA TYR A 60 -2.16 11.23 -3.82
C TYR A 60 -2.31 11.72 -2.38
N LYS A 61 -2.74 12.95 -2.18
CA LYS A 61 -2.89 13.48 -0.81
C LYS A 61 -4.00 12.78 -0.02
N THR A 62 -5.04 12.33 -0.70
CA THR A 62 -6.20 11.71 -0.04
C THR A 62 -6.44 10.26 -0.44
N VAL A 63 -5.64 9.72 -1.35
CA VAL A 63 -5.77 8.32 -1.77
C VAL A 63 -5.37 7.41 -0.62
N PRO A 64 -6.18 6.39 -0.26
CA PRO A 64 -5.79 5.46 0.80
C PRO A 64 -4.51 4.72 0.46
N ILE A 65 -3.61 4.63 1.44
CA ILE A 65 -2.35 3.89 1.31
C ILE A 65 -2.25 2.94 2.48
N LEU A 66 -2.18 1.64 2.18
CA LEU A 66 -2.06 0.59 3.18
C LEU A 66 -0.67 -0.03 3.13
N MET A 67 -0.07 -0.21 4.27
CA MET A 67 1.24 -0.88 4.38
C MET A 67 1.05 -2.33 4.78
N LEU A 68 1.83 -3.21 4.15
CA LEU A 68 1.87 -4.63 4.46
C LEU A 68 3.20 -4.90 5.14
N THR A 69 3.17 -5.38 6.38
CA THR A 69 4.39 -5.50 7.18
C THR A 69 4.35 -6.74 8.07
N THR A 70 5.52 -7.28 8.38
CA THR A 70 5.63 -8.35 9.38
C THR A 70 5.77 -7.79 10.79
N GLU A 71 5.92 -6.47 10.92
CA GLU A 71 6.08 -5.82 12.22
C GLU A 71 4.75 -5.28 12.72
N SER A 72 4.42 -5.59 13.97
CA SER A 72 3.18 -5.15 14.59
C SER A 72 3.40 -4.21 15.78
N GLY A 73 4.65 -3.80 16.02
CA GLY A 73 4.99 -2.96 17.15
C GLY A 73 4.53 -1.53 17.02
N ASP A 74 4.43 -0.84 18.14
CA ASP A 74 3.97 0.54 18.18
C ASP A 74 4.89 1.48 17.41
N THR A 75 6.19 1.19 17.37
CA THR A 75 7.16 2.00 16.62
C THR A 75 6.82 2.01 15.13
N MET A 76 6.56 0.83 14.55
CA MET A 76 6.21 0.73 13.14
C MET A 76 4.89 1.45 12.85
N LYS A 77 3.92 1.31 13.73
CA LYS A 77 2.62 1.99 13.59
C LYS A 77 2.78 3.50 13.63
N ALA A 78 3.58 4.01 14.57
CA ALA A 78 3.85 5.43 14.68
C ALA A 78 4.57 5.96 13.43
N GLN A 79 5.56 5.23 12.91
CA GLN A 79 6.28 5.62 11.71
C GLN A 79 5.37 5.63 10.48
N GLY A 80 4.52 4.62 10.34
CA GLY A 80 3.57 4.54 9.24
C GLY A 80 2.60 5.71 9.25
N LYS A 81 2.05 6.01 10.41
CA LYS A 81 1.13 7.13 10.57
C LYS A 81 1.81 8.46 10.28
N ALA A 82 3.03 8.64 10.78
CA ALA A 82 3.80 9.87 10.54
C ALA A 82 4.14 10.06 9.07
N ALA A 83 4.36 8.96 8.34
CA ALA A 83 4.63 9.01 6.91
C ALA A 83 3.37 9.31 6.09
N GLY A 84 2.19 9.12 6.65
CA GLY A 84 0.93 9.40 5.98
C GLY A 84 0.15 8.17 5.54
N ALA A 85 0.51 6.97 6.03
CA ALA A 85 -0.23 5.75 5.70
C ALA A 85 -1.64 5.81 6.30
N THR A 86 -2.62 5.31 5.55
CA THR A 86 -4.00 5.22 6.01
C THR A 86 -4.16 4.11 7.03
N GLY A 87 -3.41 3.01 6.84
CA GLY A 87 -3.44 1.89 7.74
C GLY A 87 -2.40 0.86 7.35
N TRP A 88 -2.44 -0.30 7.98
CA TRP A 88 -1.51 -1.38 7.70
C TRP A 88 -2.16 -2.72 7.99
N LEU A 89 -1.58 -3.77 7.38
CA LEU A 89 -1.93 -5.15 7.62
C LEU A 89 -0.66 -5.89 8.04
N VAL A 90 -0.73 -6.68 9.10
CA VAL A 90 0.41 -7.45 9.59
C VAL A 90 0.40 -8.82 8.92
N LYS A 91 1.53 -9.21 8.33
CA LYS A 91 1.70 -10.52 7.70
C LYS A 91 1.99 -11.59 8.75
N PRO A 92 1.51 -12.81 8.58
CA PRO A 92 0.62 -13.26 7.52
C PRO A 92 -0.82 -12.82 7.78
N PHE A 93 -1.57 -12.55 6.72
CA PHE A 93 -2.97 -12.20 6.85
C PHE A 93 -3.82 -13.05 5.90
N ASP A 94 -5.08 -13.18 6.27
CA ASP A 94 -6.06 -13.94 5.50
C ASP A 94 -6.45 -13.13 4.25
N PRO A 95 -6.54 -13.74 3.07
CA PRO A 95 -7.05 -13.03 1.89
C PRO A 95 -8.40 -12.35 2.08
N ALA A 96 -9.30 -12.98 2.84
CA ALA A 96 -10.59 -12.39 3.15
C ALA A 96 -10.44 -11.11 3.95
N LYS A 97 -9.48 -11.06 4.87
CA LYS A 97 -9.18 -9.88 5.66
C LYS A 97 -8.68 -8.74 4.77
N LEU A 98 -7.82 -9.06 3.80
CA LEU A 98 -7.31 -8.07 2.85
C LEU A 98 -8.47 -7.42 2.09
N VAL A 99 -9.37 -8.21 1.54
CA VAL A 99 -10.52 -7.71 0.78
C VAL A 99 -11.41 -6.85 1.67
N GLU A 100 -11.66 -7.30 2.90
CA GLU A 100 -12.47 -6.56 3.86
C GLU A 100 -11.91 -5.17 4.14
N VAL A 101 -10.59 -5.09 4.40
CA VAL A 101 -9.93 -3.81 4.67
C VAL A 101 -9.94 -2.90 3.45
N VAL A 102 -9.68 -3.45 2.27
CA VAL A 102 -9.70 -2.69 1.02
C VAL A 102 -11.08 -2.09 0.77
N LYS A 103 -12.13 -2.87 0.92
CA LYS A 103 -13.49 -2.37 0.76
C LYS A 103 -13.81 -1.26 1.75
N LYS A 104 -13.32 -1.39 2.97
CA LYS A 104 -13.57 -0.42 4.03
C LYS A 104 -12.93 0.93 3.74
N VAL A 105 -11.70 0.94 3.19
CA VAL A 105 -10.98 2.20 2.94
C VAL A 105 -11.35 2.83 1.61
N ILE A 106 -11.76 2.06 0.63
CA ILE A 106 -12.22 2.61 -0.66
C ILE A 106 -13.65 3.09 -0.53
N GLY A 107 -14.39 2.45 0.30
CA GLY A 107 -15.78 2.80 0.54
C GLY A 107 -16.71 2.10 -0.36
#